data_8b85224507a601d968e2e46138d2b7cd
#
_entry.id   8b85224507a601d968e2e46138d2b7cd
#
_cell.length_a   1.000
_cell.length_b   1.000
_cell.length_c   1.000
_cell.angle_alpha   90.00
_cell.angle_beta   90.00
_cell.angle_gamma   90.00
#
_symmetry.space_group_name_H-M   'P 1'
#
loop_
_entity.id
_entity.type
_entity.pdbx_description
1 polymer ?
#
loop_
_entity_poly.entity_id
_entity_poly.type
_entity_poly.pdbx_seq_one_letter_code
_entity_poly.pdbx_strand_id
1 'polypeptide(L)'
;MNDITFYQRFEADILAGRKTITIRDKSENHFKAGDILRVGRFEDNQYFCTIEVLGVSPIMLDNLTEQHAAQENMSLAELREVIKTIYPNESEFWVIEIRLVN
;
A
#
# COMPACT_ATOMS: atom_id res chain seq x y z
N MET A 1 13.52 1.52 13.58
CA MET A 1 13.21 0.60 12.47
C MET A 1 11.79 0.84 11.96
N ASN A 2 11.59 0.76 10.65
CA ASN A 2 10.27 0.97 10.07
C ASN A 2 9.50 -0.35 10.00
N ASP A 3 8.19 -0.26 10.16
CA ASP A 3 7.30 -1.42 10.14
C ASP A 3 6.86 -1.78 8.73
N ILE A 4 6.83 -0.80 7.83
CA ILE A 4 6.44 -0.96 6.45
C ILE A 4 7.19 0.07 5.59
N THR A 5 7.45 -0.28 4.35
CA THR A 5 8.14 0.64 3.43
C THR A 5 7.32 0.83 2.16
N PHE A 6 7.50 1.99 1.55
CA PHE A 6 6.92 2.34 0.25
C PHE A 6 8.03 2.94 -0.61
N TYR A 7 7.92 2.77 -1.92
CA TYR A 7 8.82 3.45 -2.84
C TYR A 7 8.68 4.97 -2.67
N GLN A 8 9.80 5.68 -2.80
CA GLN A 8 9.83 7.14 -2.62
C GLN A 8 8.80 7.86 -3.49
N ARG A 9 8.50 7.34 -4.68
CA ARG A 9 7.52 7.96 -5.57
C ARG A 9 6.11 8.04 -4.98
N PHE A 10 5.79 7.24 -3.96
CA PHE A 10 4.49 7.26 -3.29
C PHE A 10 4.45 8.17 -2.06
N GLU A 11 5.59 8.68 -1.63
CA GLU A 11 5.68 9.46 -0.39
C GLU A 11 4.76 10.67 -0.42
N ALA A 12 4.80 11.47 -1.49
CA ALA A 12 3.98 12.67 -1.61
C ALA A 12 2.48 12.33 -1.57
N ASP A 13 2.07 11.24 -2.20
CA ASP A 13 0.68 10.80 -2.23
C ASP A 13 0.19 10.36 -0.85
N ILE A 14 1.03 9.68 -0.10
CA ILE A 14 0.70 9.25 1.26
C ILE A 14 0.58 10.48 2.16
N LEU A 15 1.54 11.40 2.10
CA LEU A 15 1.54 12.60 2.95
C LEU A 15 0.39 13.53 2.63
N ALA A 16 -0.07 13.57 1.38
CA ALA A 16 -1.18 14.42 0.97
C ALA A 16 -2.56 13.75 1.13
N GLY A 17 -2.59 12.48 1.54
CA GLY A 17 -3.84 11.74 1.70
C GLY A 17 -4.47 11.27 0.40
N ARG A 18 -3.74 11.30 -0.71
CA ARG A 18 -4.24 10.80 -2.00
C ARG A 18 -4.14 9.28 -2.11
N LYS A 19 -3.15 8.67 -1.43
CA LYS A 19 -2.99 7.22 -1.39
C LYS A 19 -3.53 6.73 -0.05
N THR A 20 -4.66 6.02 -0.09
CA THR A 20 -5.38 5.57 1.10
C THR A 20 -5.39 4.06 1.26
N ILE A 21 -4.82 3.33 0.31
CA ILE A 21 -4.64 1.88 0.41
C ILE A 21 -3.25 1.50 -0.07
N THR A 22 -2.80 0.32 0.35
CA THR A 22 -1.67 -0.35 -0.27
C THR A 22 -2.07 -1.80 -0.53
N ILE A 23 -1.52 -2.39 -1.59
CA ILE A 23 -1.83 -3.77 -1.98
C ILE A 23 -0.55 -4.56 -1.81
N ARG A 24 -0.60 -5.58 -0.97
CA ARG A 24 0.57 -6.38 -0.57
C ARG A 24 0.27 -7.86 -0.71
N ASP A 25 1.31 -8.67 -0.83
CA ASP A 25 1.18 -10.11 -0.86
C ASP A 25 1.08 -10.67 0.57
N LYS A 26 1.06 -12.00 0.71
CA LYS A 26 0.86 -12.62 2.02
C LYS A 26 2.01 -12.41 3.00
N SER A 27 3.17 -11.96 2.54
CA SER A 27 4.28 -11.67 3.45
C SER A 27 3.97 -10.49 4.37
N GLU A 28 3.00 -9.66 3.97
CA GLU A 28 2.61 -8.48 4.73
C GLU A 28 1.12 -8.47 5.10
N ASN A 29 0.44 -9.62 5.10
CA ASN A 29 -0.98 -9.70 5.44
C ASN A 29 -1.25 -9.81 6.94
N HIS A 30 -0.21 -9.78 7.76
CA HIS A 30 -0.31 -9.92 9.21
C HIS A 30 -0.76 -8.65 9.93
N PHE A 31 -0.77 -7.52 9.25
CA PHE A 31 -1.23 -6.25 9.86
C PHE A 31 -2.73 -6.33 10.16
N LYS A 32 -3.16 -5.57 11.17
CA LYS A 32 -4.54 -5.59 11.66
C LYS A 32 -5.05 -4.17 11.82
N ALA A 33 -6.37 -4.01 11.72
CA ALA A 33 -7.02 -2.74 12.01
C ALA A 33 -6.59 -2.24 13.39
N GLY A 34 -6.20 -0.99 13.47
CA GLY A 34 -5.70 -0.37 14.70
C GLY A 34 -4.19 -0.36 14.84
N ASP A 35 -3.46 -1.10 14.01
CA ASP A 35 -2.00 -1.08 14.06
C ASP A 35 -1.49 0.30 13.67
N ILE A 36 -0.53 0.80 14.45
CA ILE A 36 0.17 2.06 14.17
C ILE A 36 1.55 1.70 13.65
N LEU A 37 1.84 2.09 12.42
CA LEU A 37 3.05 1.66 11.73
C LEU A 37 3.96 2.83 11.39
N ARG A 38 5.26 2.64 11.62
CA ARG A 38 6.28 3.56 11.16
C ARG A 38 6.57 3.26 9.69
N VAL A 39 6.54 4.29 8.86
CA VAL A 39 6.70 4.16 7.41
C VAL A 39 8.04 4.71 6.97
N GLY A 40 8.79 3.93 6.22
CA GLY A 40 10.04 4.36 5.63
C GLY A 40 10.03 4.22 4.12
N ARG A 41 11.03 4.82 3.48
CA ARG A 41 11.25 4.65 2.04
C ARG A 41 11.90 3.29 1.79
N PHE A 42 11.42 2.60 0.77
CA PHE A 42 12.00 1.32 0.37
C PHE A 42 13.48 1.47 -0.02
N GLU A 43 13.82 2.57 -0.70
CA GLU A 43 15.16 2.78 -1.28
C GLU A 43 16.25 2.98 -0.22
N ASP A 44 15.97 3.72 0.84
CA ASP A 44 16.99 4.09 1.84
C ASP A 44 16.56 3.83 3.28
N ASN A 45 15.35 3.30 3.47
CA ASN A 45 14.78 2.99 4.79
C ASN A 45 14.63 4.21 5.71
N GLN A 46 14.57 5.42 5.15
CA GLN A 46 14.38 6.64 5.91
C GLN A 46 12.93 6.80 6.33
N TYR A 47 12.68 6.96 7.62
CA TYR A 47 11.35 7.23 8.15
C TYR A 47 10.81 8.54 7.57
N PHE A 48 9.54 8.54 7.14
CA PHE A 48 8.91 9.78 6.67
C PHE A 48 7.51 10.02 7.23
N CYS A 49 6.83 9.01 7.77
CA CYS A 49 5.52 9.22 8.39
C CYS A 49 5.08 8.02 9.23
N THR A 50 3.97 8.21 9.93
CA THR A 50 3.29 7.17 10.71
C THR A 50 1.88 7.04 10.18
N ILE A 51 1.41 5.81 10.00
CA ILE A 51 0.07 5.51 9.51
C ILE A 51 -0.65 4.60 10.50
N GLU A 52 -1.98 4.62 10.42
CA GLU A 52 -2.83 3.66 11.11
C GLU A 52 -3.46 2.74 10.08
N VAL A 53 -3.46 1.43 10.35
CA VAL A 53 -4.17 0.44 9.54
C VAL A 53 -5.64 0.48 9.91
N LEU A 54 -6.50 0.71 8.93
CA LEU A 54 -7.96 0.76 9.13
C LEU A 54 -8.62 -0.58 8.85
N GLY A 55 -8.03 -1.39 7.99
CA GLY A 55 -8.56 -2.71 7.66
C GLY A 55 -7.64 -3.44 6.70
N VAL A 56 -7.78 -4.76 6.66
CA VAL A 56 -7.03 -5.64 5.75
C VAL A 56 -8.02 -6.64 5.17
N SER A 57 -8.08 -6.74 3.85
CA SER A 57 -9.00 -7.68 3.19
C SER A 57 -8.35 -8.31 1.96
N PRO A 58 -8.63 -9.60 1.72
CA PRO A 58 -8.03 -10.30 0.57
C PRO A 58 -8.67 -9.84 -0.75
N ILE A 59 -7.88 -9.88 -1.81
CA ILE A 59 -8.35 -9.59 -3.16
C ILE A 59 -7.51 -10.35 -4.19
N MET A 60 -8.14 -10.82 -5.25
CA MET A 60 -7.42 -11.42 -6.36
C MET A 60 -7.03 -10.34 -7.36
N LEU A 61 -5.92 -10.52 -8.06
CA LEU A 61 -5.44 -9.57 -9.05
C LEU A 61 -6.54 -9.14 -10.04
N ASP A 62 -7.33 -10.11 -10.50
CA ASP A 62 -8.37 -9.86 -11.51
C ASP A 62 -9.58 -9.10 -10.96
N ASN A 63 -9.68 -8.95 -9.65
CA ASN A 63 -10.79 -8.26 -8.99
C ASN A 63 -10.48 -6.81 -8.63
N LEU A 64 -9.31 -6.32 -9.01
CA LEU A 64 -8.98 -4.91 -8.82
C LEU A 64 -9.89 -4.03 -9.67
N THR A 65 -10.32 -2.90 -9.10
CA THR A 65 -11.29 -2.00 -9.73
C THR A 65 -10.73 -0.60 -9.88
N GLU A 66 -11.47 0.24 -10.62
CA GLU A 66 -11.15 1.66 -10.75
C GLU A 66 -11.13 2.36 -9.39
N GLN A 67 -11.95 1.91 -8.44
CA GLN A 67 -11.97 2.48 -7.10
C GLN A 67 -10.64 2.21 -6.37
N HIS A 68 -10.11 1.00 -6.48
CA HIS A 68 -8.80 0.69 -5.91
C HIS A 68 -7.71 1.57 -6.53
N ALA A 69 -7.76 1.74 -7.84
CA ALA A 69 -6.80 2.59 -8.53
C ALA A 69 -6.89 4.04 -8.06
N ALA A 70 -8.11 4.56 -7.92
CA ALA A 70 -8.31 5.92 -7.42
C ALA A 70 -7.74 6.10 -6.01
N GLN A 71 -7.91 5.11 -5.14
CA GLN A 71 -7.38 5.14 -3.78
C GLN A 71 -5.85 5.07 -3.74
N GLU A 72 -5.23 4.62 -4.81
CA GLU A 72 -3.78 4.63 -4.98
C GLU A 72 -3.32 5.82 -5.83
N ASN A 73 -4.24 6.70 -6.21
CA ASN A 73 -3.98 7.86 -7.05
C ASN A 73 -3.34 7.49 -8.40
N MET A 74 -3.89 6.48 -9.05
CA MET A 74 -3.42 6.06 -10.38
C MET A 74 -4.57 5.47 -11.19
N SER A 75 -4.33 5.21 -12.48
CA SER A 75 -5.31 4.50 -13.31
C SER A 75 -5.26 3.01 -13.00
N LEU A 76 -6.31 2.28 -13.37
CA LEU A 76 -6.35 0.82 -13.17
C LEU A 76 -5.23 0.13 -13.94
N ALA A 77 -4.94 0.60 -15.16
CA ALA A 77 -3.84 0.05 -15.96
C ALA A 77 -2.49 0.24 -15.27
N GLU A 78 -2.24 1.43 -14.71
CA GLU A 78 -1.03 1.72 -13.96
C GLU A 78 -0.93 0.85 -12.70
N LEU A 79 -2.03 0.70 -11.98
CA LEU A 79 -2.07 -0.11 -10.76
C LEU A 79 -1.68 -1.56 -11.06
N ARG A 80 -2.26 -2.15 -12.10
CA ARG A 80 -1.95 -3.51 -12.52
C ARG A 80 -0.49 -3.65 -12.92
N GLU A 81 0.04 -2.67 -13.63
CA GLU A 81 1.42 -2.66 -14.07
C GLU A 81 2.39 -2.63 -12.87
N VAL A 82 2.10 -1.76 -11.90
CA VAL A 82 2.92 -1.65 -10.68
C VAL A 82 2.92 -2.97 -9.91
N ILE A 83 1.75 -3.57 -9.73
CA ILE A 83 1.63 -4.83 -9.00
C ILE A 83 2.38 -5.96 -9.71
N LYS A 84 2.26 -6.05 -11.01
CA LYS A 84 2.97 -7.08 -11.79
C LYS A 84 4.49 -6.89 -11.75
N THR A 85 4.94 -5.64 -11.67
CA THR A 85 6.37 -5.33 -11.57
C THR A 85 6.93 -5.76 -10.22
N ILE A 86 6.19 -5.50 -9.14
CA ILE A 86 6.64 -5.83 -7.77
C ILE A 86 6.45 -7.32 -7.47
N TYR A 87 5.33 -7.90 -7.92
CA TYR A 87 4.95 -9.29 -7.61
C TYR A 87 4.62 -10.06 -8.89
N PRO A 88 5.61 -10.35 -9.73
CA PRO A 88 5.36 -10.91 -11.08
C PRO A 88 4.70 -12.30 -11.08
N ASN A 89 4.81 -13.05 -9.99
CA ASN A 89 4.31 -14.42 -9.92
C ASN A 89 3.14 -14.59 -8.96
N GLU A 90 2.55 -13.49 -8.46
CA GLU A 90 1.47 -13.55 -7.49
C GLU A 90 0.14 -13.20 -8.15
N SER A 91 -0.95 -13.82 -7.65
CA SER A 91 -2.30 -13.51 -8.08
C SER A 91 -3.21 -13.16 -6.90
N GLU A 92 -2.80 -13.48 -5.69
CA GLU A 92 -3.56 -13.23 -4.47
C GLU A 92 -2.88 -12.14 -3.65
N PHE A 93 -3.67 -11.15 -3.25
CA PHE A 93 -3.16 -9.98 -2.53
C PHE A 93 -4.08 -9.59 -1.39
N TRP A 94 -3.66 -8.62 -0.60
CA TRP A 94 -4.46 -8.03 0.47
C TRP A 94 -4.47 -6.53 0.30
N VAL A 95 -5.67 -5.96 0.39
CA VAL A 95 -5.85 -4.51 0.40
C VAL A 95 -5.72 -4.06 1.85
N ILE A 96 -4.75 -3.22 2.12
CA ILE A 96 -4.54 -2.64 3.45
C ILE A 96 -4.99 -1.17 3.37
N GLU A 97 -6.07 -0.85 4.07
CA GLU A 97 -6.54 0.54 4.16
C GLU A 97 -5.71 1.27 5.20
N ILE A 98 -5.24 2.44 4.86
CA ILE A 98 -4.34 3.22 5.70
C ILE A 98 -4.84 4.64 5.89
N ARG A 99 -4.44 5.26 6.99
CA ARG A 99 -4.71 6.65 7.31
C ARG A 99 -3.43 7.28 7.82
N LEU A 100 -3.10 8.47 7.33
CA LEU A 100 -1.94 9.21 7.83
C LEU A 100 -2.23 9.68 9.25
N VAL A 101 -1.30 9.41 10.17
CA VAL A 101 -1.39 9.84 11.56
C VAL A 101 -0.46 11.03 11.81
N ASN A 102 0.73 10.96 11.24
CA ASN A 102 1.74 11.98 11.51
C ASN A 102 2.70 12.12 10.33
#